data_280c355839c1a856a6d9821f696aefef
#
_entry.id   280c355839c1a856a6d9821f696aefef
#
_cell.length_a   1.000
_cell.length_b   1.000
_cell.length_c   1.000
_cell.angle_alpha   90.00
_cell.angle_beta   90.00
_cell.angle_gamma   90.00
#
_symmetry.space_group_name_H-M   'P 1'
#
loop_
_entity.id
_entity.type
_entity.pdbx_description
1 polymer ?
#
loop_
_entity_poly.entity_id
_entity_poly.type
_entity_poly.pdbx_seq_one_letter_code
_entity_poly.pdbx_strand_id
1 'polypeptide(L)'
;ADPKMLEGRIRNPERVHVLAPGEAFDLVALSSSEGEQCAETLIFPADAKASSEYNTGDVYVSLLKESGNTMIAHFIFKPYSRNFWHYHPDAEQTLLVLDGEGYYQEEGGEKRVIRKGDVIVTPPNVRHWNGATPGSSIVCMTITEHAIDNHAVQLRAVTDKEYAN
;
A
#
# COMPACT_ATOMS: atom_id res chain seq x y z
N ALA A 1 7.47 0.69 -26.24
CA ALA A 1 8.50 0.37 -25.26
C ALA A 1 8.81 -1.12 -25.38
N ASP A 2 10.07 -1.48 -25.43
CA ASP A 2 10.50 -2.88 -25.56
C ASP A 2 10.17 -3.61 -24.23
N PRO A 3 9.37 -4.70 -24.26
CA PRO A 3 9.03 -5.49 -23.06
C PRO A 3 10.26 -5.97 -22.28
N LYS A 4 11.38 -6.20 -22.95
CA LYS A 4 12.64 -6.63 -22.33
C LYS A 4 13.31 -5.57 -21.44
N MET A 5 12.94 -4.29 -21.57
CA MET A 5 13.46 -3.24 -20.69
C MET A 5 12.86 -3.31 -19.26
N LEU A 6 11.76 -4.02 -19.06
CA LEU A 6 11.11 -4.19 -17.77
C LEU A 6 11.67 -5.37 -16.96
N GLU A 7 12.19 -6.40 -17.62
CA GLU A 7 12.64 -7.65 -16.96
C GLU A 7 13.76 -7.44 -15.93
N GLY A 8 14.66 -6.48 -16.16
CA GLY A 8 15.77 -6.18 -15.24
C GLY A 8 15.41 -5.31 -14.05
N ARG A 9 14.15 -4.82 -13.95
CA ARG A 9 13.68 -3.89 -12.91
C ARG A 9 12.52 -4.44 -12.09
N ILE A 10 12.04 -5.64 -12.42
CA ILE A 10 10.95 -6.32 -11.72
C ILE A 10 11.56 -7.34 -10.77
N ARG A 11 11.16 -7.30 -9.51
CA ARG A 11 11.73 -8.11 -8.43
C ARG A 11 11.47 -9.61 -8.60
N ASN A 12 10.38 -9.97 -9.26
CA ASN A 12 10.01 -11.37 -9.57
C ASN A 12 9.59 -11.43 -11.05
N PRO A 13 10.53 -11.37 -11.99
CA PRO A 13 10.20 -11.32 -13.42
C PRO A 13 9.43 -12.56 -13.91
N GLU A 14 9.61 -13.71 -13.25
CA GLU A 14 8.87 -14.94 -13.53
C GLU A 14 7.36 -14.86 -13.23
N ARG A 15 6.94 -13.85 -12.49
CA ARG A 15 5.52 -13.58 -12.16
C ARG A 15 4.88 -12.55 -13.09
N VAL A 16 5.62 -12.01 -14.03
CA VAL A 16 5.13 -11.01 -14.97
C VAL A 16 4.74 -11.70 -16.27
N HIS A 17 3.46 -11.66 -16.59
CA HIS A 17 2.93 -12.12 -17.86
C HIS A 17 2.64 -10.91 -18.74
N VAL A 18 3.39 -10.78 -19.83
CA VAL A 18 3.12 -9.74 -20.85
C VAL A 18 2.17 -10.37 -21.86
N LEU A 19 0.93 -9.93 -21.83
CA LEU A 19 -0.10 -10.38 -22.77
C LEU A 19 0.05 -9.69 -24.12
N ALA A 20 -0.09 -10.43 -25.22
CA ALA A 20 -0.23 -9.84 -26.54
C ALA A 20 -1.59 -9.15 -26.69
N PRO A 21 -1.74 -8.16 -27.58
CA PRO A 21 -3.03 -7.53 -27.84
C PRO A 21 -4.09 -8.56 -28.21
N GLY A 22 -5.16 -8.64 -27.40
CA GLY A 22 -6.28 -9.59 -27.58
C GLY A 22 -6.16 -10.89 -26.77
N GLU A 23 -5.07 -11.14 -26.06
CA GLU A 23 -4.99 -12.25 -25.12
C GLU A 23 -5.65 -11.87 -23.78
N ALA A 24 -6.39 -12.82 -23.20
CA ALA A 24 -6.98 -12.70 -21.88
C ALA A 24 -6.35 -13.71 -20.92
N PHE A 25 -6.05 -13.30 -19.72
CA PHE A 25 -5.59 -14.18 -18.65
C PHE A 25 -6.80 -14.63 -17.82
N ASP A 26 -7.04 -15.93 -17.76
CA ASP A 26 -8.13 -16.50 -16.97
C ASP A 26 -7.67 -16.66 -15.52
N LEU A 27 -8.12 -15.75 -14.65
CA LEU A 27 -7.84 -15.77 -13.22
C LEU A 27 -8.59 -16.89 -12.46
N VAL A 28 -9.56 -17.56 -13.09
CA VAL A 28 -10.39 -18.58 -12.43
C VAL A 28 -9.66 -19.91 -12.28
N ALA A 29 -8.63 -20.17 -13.10
CA ALA A 29 -7.89 -21.42 -13.09
C ALA A 29 -6.99 -21.65 -11.84
N LEU A 30 -6.86 -20.67 -10.95
CA LEU A 30 -6.04 -20.75 -9.74
C LEU A 30 -6.82 -21.13 -8.46
N SER A 31 -8.12 -21.41 -8.55
CA SER A 31 -8.97 -21.61 -7.38
C SER A 31 -9.37 -23.05 -7.05
N SER A 32 -8.75 -24.07 -7.62
CA SER A 32 -9.10 -25.46 -7.32
C SER A 32 -7.94 -26.27 -6.75
N SER A 33 -7.71 -26.12 -5.45
CA SER A 33 -7.21 -27.20 -4.60
C SER A 33 -7.82 -27.07 -3.21
N GLU A 34 -8.57 -28.09 -2.84
CA GLU A 34 -9.32 -28.20 -1.59
C GLU A 34 -8.38 -28.31 -0.38
N GLY A 35 -8.76 -27.61 0.72
CA GLY A 35 -8.57 -28.13 2.08
C GLY A 35 -7.21 -27.95 2.72
N GLU A 36 -6.61 -26.75 2.73
CA GLU A 36 -5.66 -26.37 3.77
C GLU A 36 -6.03 -24.99 4.32
N GLN A 37 -5.99 -24.89 5.67
CA GLN A 37 -6.14 -23.62 6.37
C GLN A 37 -5.28 -22.58 5.69
N CYS A 38 -5.92 -21.59 5.07
CA CYS A 38 -5.27 -20.51 4.38
C CYS A 38 -4.41 -19.72 5.39
N ALA A 39 -3.16 -20.09 5.53
CA ALA A 39 -2.15 -19.15 5.92
C ALA A 39 -2.22 -18.06 4.86
N GLU A 40 -2.63 -16.85 5.25
CA GLU A 40 -2.75 -15.69 4.35
C GLU A 40 -1.48 -15.58 3.53
N THR A 41 -1.52 -16.11 2.31
CA THR A 41 -0.39 -15.98 1.39
C THR A 41 -0.43 -14.55 0.90
N LEU A 42 0.39 -13.70 1.52
CA LEU A 42 0.59 -12.34 1.05
C LEU A 42 0.95 -12.38 -0.44
N ILE A 43 0.22 -11.65 -1.26
CA ILE A 43 0.52 -11.54 -2.71
C ILE A 43 1.95 -11.02 -2.90
N PHE A 44 2.38 -10.12 -2.03
CA PHE A 44 3.75 -9.62 -1.98
C PHE A 44 4.35 -9.89 -0.60
N PRO A 45 5.58 -10.41 -0.52
CA PRO A 45 6.24 -10.63 0.76
C PRO A 45 6.46 -9.29 1.48
N ALA A 46 6.39 -9.32 2.81
CA ALA A 46 6.83 -8.20 3.64
C ALA A 46 8.35 -8.24 3.72
N ASP A 47 9.03 -7.28 3.11
CA ASP A 47 10.49 -7.31 3.01
C ASP A 47 11.21 -6.76 4.23
N ALA A 48 10.72 -5.65 4.76
CA ALA A 48 11.38 -4.98 5.88
C ALA A 48 10.37 -4.34 6.83
N LYS A 49 10.71 -4.33 8.11
CA LYS A 49 9.98 -3.52 9.09
C LYS A 49 10.31 -2.05 8.82
N ALA A 50 9.27 -1.25 8.66
CA ALA A 50 9.40 0.19 8.45
C ALA A 50 9.97 0.88 9.70
N SER A 51 10.68 2.00 9.50
CA SER A 51 11.26 2.78 10.60
C SER A 51 10.18 3.26 11.57
N SER A 52 10.45 3.13 12.87
CA SER A 52 9.62 3.71 13.93
C SER A 52 9.69 5.24 13.99
N GLU A 53 10.58 5.84 13.21
CA GLU A 53 10.70 7.30 13.08
C GLU A 53 9.48 7.93 12.41
N TYR A 54 8.76 7.15 11.58
CA TYR A 54 7.61 7.61 10.80
C TYR A 54 6.35 6.78 11.02
N ASN A 55 6.40 5.83 11.94
CA ASN A 55 5.31 4.90 12.22
C ASN A 55 5.16 4.62 13.71
N THR A 56 3.92 4.44 14.15
CA THR A 56 3.59 3.88 15.46
C THR A 56 3.24 2.41 15.28
N GLY A 57 3.80 1.54 16.11
CA GLY A 57 3.56 0.10 16.05
C GLY A 57 4.35 -0.64 14.96
N ASP A 58 3.86 -1.80 14.56
CA ASP A 58 4.54 -2.69 13.63
C ASP A 58 3.99 -2.51 12.21
N VAL A 59 4.80 -1.87 11.38
CA VAL A 59 4.52 -1.64 9.96
C VAL A 59 5.61 -2.31 9.14
N TYR A 60 5.22 -3.01 8.09
CA TYR A 60 6.13 -3.63 7.12
C TYR A 60 5.91 -3.01 5.75
N VAL A 61 6.99 -2.82 5.01
CA VAL A 61 6.96 -2.19 3.70
C VAL A 61 7.82 -2.97 2.70
N SER A 62 7.31 -3.07 1.49
CA SER A 62 8.05 -3.56 0.32
C SER A 62 7.93 -2.54 -0.78
N LEU A 63 9.04 -2.01 -1.23
CA LEU A 63 9.09 -1.12 -2.39
C LEU A 63 9.08 -1.98 -3.65
N LEU A 64 7.97 -1.97 -4.38
CA LEU A 64 7.77 -2.80 -5.57
C LEU A 64 8.30 -2.13 -6.84
N LYS A 65 8.18 -0.81 -6.91
CA LYS A 65 8.67 -0.01 -8.02
C LYS A 65 9.10 1.37 -7.53
N GLU A 66 10.28 1.79 -7.96
CA GLU A 66 10.79 3.13 -7.80
C GLU A 66 11.53 3.51 -9.09
N SER A 67 10.80 3.97 -10.09
CA SER A 67 11.40 4.38 -11.36
C SER A 67 10.50 5.32 -12.15
N GLY A 68 11.10 6.26 -12.87
CA GLY A 68 10.37 7.31 -13.56
C GLY A 68 9.58 8.15 -12.56
N ASN A 69 8.34 8.48 -12.90
CA ASN A 69 7.48 9.34 -12.09
C ASN A 69 6.50 8.55 -11.20
N THR A 70 6.73 7.26 -10.97
CA THR A 70 5.78 6.43 -10.20
C THR A 70 6.51 5.60 -9.16
N MET A 71 6.03 5.64 -7.93
CA MET A 71 6.42 4.75 -6.85
C MET A 71 5.25 3.82 -6.52
N ILE A 72 5.53 2.52 -6.37
CA ILE A 72 4.57 1.53 -5.91
C ILE A 72 5.15 0.85 -4.68
N ALA A 73 4.42 0.92 -3.57
CA ALA A 73 4.82 0.29 -2.33
C ALA A 73 3.67 -0.54 -1.75
N HIS A 74 4.03 -1.67 -1.16
CA HIS A 74 3.12 -2.55 -0.45
C HIS A 74 3.36 -2.42 1.04
N PHE A 75 2.30 -2.22 1.82
CA PHE A 75 2.35 -2.03 3.26
C PHE A 75 1.50 -3.06 3.98
N ILE A 76 2.00 -3.50 5.13
CA ILE A 76 1.25 -4.29 6.11
C ILE A 76 1.31 -3.54 7.43
N PHE A 77 0.18 -3.07 7.91
CA PHE A 77 0.03 -2.52 9.25
C PHE A 77 -0.55 -3.60 10.16
N LYS A 78 0.14 -3.92 11.23
CA LYS A 78 -0.39 -4.81 12.28
C LYS A 78 -1.43 -4.06 13.13
N PRO A 79 -2.29 -4.75 13.90
CA PRO A 79 -3.26 -4.09 14.77
C PRO A 79 -2.65 -2.94 15.57
N TYR A 80 -3.37 -1.82 15.71
CA TYR A 80 -2.95 -0.57 16.34
C TYR A 80 -1.84 0.22 15.62
N SER A 81 -1.24 -0.31 14.55
CA SER A 81 -0.16 0.36 13.83
C SER A 81 -0.69 1.41 12.86
N ARG A 82 0.05 2.49 12.71
CA ARG A 82 -0.28 3.60 11.82
C ARG A 82 0.95 4.39 11.42
N ASN A 83 0.91 5.01 10.25
CA ASN A 83 1.94 5.99 9.90
C ASN A 83 1.66 7.34 10.57
N PHE A 84 2.63 8.23 10.50
CA PHE A 84 2.48 9.60 11.00
C PHE A 84 1.66 10.43 10.02
N TRP A 85 1.17 11.57 10.45
CA TRP A 85 0.67 12.60 9.56
C TRP A 85 1.75 12.95 8.55
N HIS A 86 1.40 12.94 7.27
CA HIS A 86 2.31 13.23 6.17
C HIS A 86 1.54 13.74 4.96
N TYR A 87 2.26 14.23 3.97
CA TYR A 87 1.71 14.58 2.66
C TYR A 87 2.74 14.33 1.57
N HIS A 88 2.27 14.28 0.33
CA HIS A 88 3.11 14.12 -0.85
C HIS A 88 3.14 15.43 -1.63
N PRO A 89 4.30 16.14 -1.69
CA PRO A 89 4.42 17.38 -2.45
C PRO A 89 4.16 17.14 -3.93
N ASP A 90 3.19 17.85 -4.49
CA ASP A 90 2.85 17.84 -5.91
C ASP A 90 2.56 16.44 -6.52
N ALA A 91 2.31 15.46 -5.67
CA ALA A 91 2.06 14.08 -6.05
C ALA A 91 0.71 13.57 -5.52
N GLU A 92 -0.05 12.94 -6.39
CA GLU A 92 -1.25 12.20 -6.03
C GLU A 92 -0.87 10.80 -5.53
N GLN A 93 -1.53 10.35 -4.48
CA GLN A 93 -1.39 8.99 -3.99
C GLN A 93 -2.71 8.23 -4.10
N THR A 94 -2.69 7.10 -4.78
CA THR A 94 -3.78 6.11 -4.73
C THR A 94 -3.41 5.00 -3.75
N LEU A 95 -4.28 4.76 -2.76
CA LEU A 95 -4.17 3.67 -1.81
C LEU A 95 -5.24 2.62 -2.12
N LEU A 96 -4.81 1.38 -2.36
CA LEU A 96 -5.63 0.22 -2.63
C LEU A 96 -5.63 -0.68 -1.38
N VAL A 97 -6.79 -0.97 -0.81
CA VAL A 97 -6.89 -1.91 0.31
C VAL A 97 -7.01 -3.32 -0.23
N LEU A 98 -5.97 -4.12 -0.03
CA LEU A 98 -5.88 -5.49 -0.55
C LEU A 98 -6.50 -6.50 0.41
N ASP A 99 -6.40 -6.26 1.73
CA ASP A 99 -6.99 -7.12 2.75
C ASP A 99 -7.12 -6.42 4.10
N GLY A 100 -7.99 -6.94 4.96
CA GLY A 100 -8.19 -6.47 6.33
C GLY A 100 -9.00 -5.19 6.45
N GLU A 101 -8.84 -4.52 7.61
CA GLU A 101 -9.58 -3.29 7.96
C GLU A 101 -8.65 -2.26 8.61
N GLY A 102 -8.81 -1.01 8.22
CA GLY A 102 -8.00 0.08 8.73
C GLY A 102 -8.73 1.41 8.83
N TYR A 103 -7.98 2.43 9.13
CA TYR A 103 -8.40 3.81 9.18
C TYR A 103 -7.67 4.66 8.15
N TYR A 104 -8.36 5.66 7.64
CA TYR A 104 -7.81 6.74 6.84
C TYR A 104 -8.41 8.07 7.30
N GLN A 105 -7.60 9.11 7.37
CA GLN A 105 -8.05 10.46 7.73
C GLN A 105 -7.24 11.53 7.02
N GLU A 106 -7.92 12.52 6.46
CA GLU A 106 -7.33 13.77 6.00
C GLU A 106 -7.39 14.83 7.12
N GLU A 107 -6.44 15.76 7.12
CA GLU A 107 -6.42 16.83 8.13
C GLU A 107 -7.69 17.70 8.06
N GLY A 108 -8.36 17.86 9.18
CA GLY A 108 -9.63 18.57 9.28
C GLY A 108 -10.87 17.78 8.85
N GLY A 109 -10.68 16.56 8.34
CA GLY A 109 -11.75 15.65 7.97
C GLY A 109 -12.07 14.60 9.03
N GLU A 110 -13.15 13.86 8.79
CA GLU A 110 -13.54 12.72 9.64
C GLU A 110 -12.67 11.51 9.36
N LYS A 111 -12.34 10.76 10.41
CA LYS A 111 -11.69 9.47 10.29
C LYS A 111 -12.66 8.45 9.66
N ARG A 112 -12.22 7.80 8.62
CA ARG A 112 -13.00 6.79 7.87
C ARG A 112 -12.44 5.40 8.12
N VAL A 113 -13.32 4.42 8.25
CA VAL A 113 -12.95 3.01 8.19
C VAL A 113 -12.78 2.62 6.73
N ILE A 114 -11.68 1.97 6.40
CA ILE A 114 -11.38 1.46 5.07
C ILE A 114 -11.22 -0.08 5.13
N ARG A 115 -11.68 -0.76 4.08
CA ARG A 115 -11.77 -2.23 4.02
C ARG A 115 -11.27 -2.75 2.69
N LYS A 116 -11.02 -4.04 2.63
CA LYS A 116 -10.67 -4.77 1.40
C LYS A 116 -11.56 -4.37 0.22
N GLY A 117 -10.91 -3.96 -0.86
CA GLY A 117 -11.56 -3.48 -2.08
C GLY A 117 -11.74 -1.97 -2.16
N ASP A 118 -11.51 -1.24 -1.06
CA ASP A 118 -11.58 0.22 -1.08
C ASP A 118 -10.38 0.81 -1.82
N VAL A 119 -10.66 1.90 -2.53
CA VAL A 119 -9.66 2.72 -3.22
C VAL A 119 -9.78 4.15 -2.72
N ILE A 120 -8.70 4.69 -2.21
CA ILE A 120 -8.62 6.06 -1.72
C ILE A 120 -7.64 6.83 -2.59
N VAL A 121 -8.09 7.94 -3.16
CA VAL A 121 -7.24 8.86 -3.90
C VAL A 121 -7.02 10.09 -3.05
N THR A 122 -5.76 10.35 -2.72
CA THR A 122 -5.32 11.51 -1.94
C THR A 122 -4.68 12.53 -2.90
N PRO A 123 -5.28 13.70 -3.08
CA PRO A 123 -4.72 14.74 -3.94
C PRO A 123 -3.35 15.23 -3.46
N PRO A 124 -2.55 15.88 -4.36
CA PRO A 124 -1.28 16.48 -3.98
C PRO A 124 -1.40 17.41 -2.77
N ASN A 125 -0.41 17.38 -1.90
CA ASN A 125 -0.28 18.25 -0.72
C ASN A 125 -1.35 18.06 0.38
N VAL A 126 -2.27 17.11 0.24
CA VAL A 126 -3.26 16.80 1.27
C VAL A 126 -2.60 16.03 2.42
N ARG A 127 -2.65 16.59 3.63
CA ARG A 127 -2.12 15.95 4.83
C ARG A 127 -3.07 14.86 5.29
N HIS A 128 -2.53 13.66 5.46
CA HIS A 128 -3.31 12.48 5.82
C HIS A 128 -2.50 11.48 6.63
N TRP A 129 -3.17 10.48 7.15
CA TRP A 129 -2.59 9.28 7.73
C TRP A 129 -3.47 8.08 7.46
N ASN A 130 -2.90 6.89 7.52
CA ASN A 130 -3.61 5.62 7.50
C ASN A 130 -2.96 4.61 8.44
N GLY A 131 -3.71 3.56 8.78
CA GLY A 131 -3.23 2.50 9.64
C GLY A 131 -4.26 1.42 9.84
N ALA A 132 -3.91 0.41 10.64
CA ALA A 132 -4.79 -0.70 10.99
C ALA A 132 -5.79 -0.30 12.08
N THR A 133 -6.94 -1.00 12.14
CA THR A 133 -7.82 -0.92 13.30
C THR A 133 -7.25 -1.70 14.50
N PRO A 134 -7.79 -1.52 15.72
CA PRO A 134 -7.38 -2.33 16.88
C PRO A 134 -7.60 -3.83 16.70
N GLY A 135 -8.61 -4.21 15.93
CA GLY A 135 -9.06 -5.62 15.78
C GLY A 135 -8.54 -6.33 14.52
N SER A 136 -7.87 -5.60 13.60
CA SER A 136 -7.46 -6.17 12.32
C SER A 136 -6.12 -5.62 11.87
N SER A 137 -5.34 -6.43 11.17
CA SER A 137 -4.29 -5.90 10.29
C SER A 137 -4.93 -5.31 9.04
N ILE A 138 -4.21 -4.43 8.35
CA ILE A 138 -4.59 -3.99 7.00
C ILE A 138 -3.41 -4.17 6.05
N VAL A 139 -3.70 -4.64 4.85
CA VAL A 139 -2.75 -4.81 3.76
C VAL A 139 -3.12 -3.83 2.66
N CYS A 140 -2.19 -2.96 2.32
CA CYS A 140 -2.41 -1.90 1.34
C CYS A 140 -1.32 -1.88 0.27
N MET A 141 -1.69 -1.40 -0.91
CA MET A 141 -0.73 -0.97 -1.93
C MET A 141 -0.91 0.53 -2.17
N THR A 142 0.17 1.26 -2.23
CA THR A 142 0.15 2.67 -2.64
C THR A 142 0.81 2.84 -3.99
N ILE A 143 0.18 3.65 -4.82
CA ILE A 143 0.72 4.14 -6.09
C ILE A 143 0.81 5.65 -5.96
N THR A 144 2.03 6.18 -6.00
CA THR A 144 2.28 7.62 -5.93
C THR A 144 2.80 8.09 -7.27
N GLU A 145 2.04 8.97 -7.92
CA GLU A 145 2.39 9.52 -9.22
C GLU A 145 3.15 10.84 -9.08
N HIS A 146 3.93 11.19 -10.11
CA HIS A 146 4.82 12.36 -10.11
C HIS A 146 5.87 12.37 -9.00
N ALA A 147 6.27 11.19 -8.55
CA ALA A 147 7.22 10.98 -7.46
C ALA A 147 8.69 11.23 -7.87
N ILE A 148 8.98 12.32 -8.57
CA ILE A 148 10.35 12.76 -8.81
C ILE A 148 10.87 13.31 -7.48
N ASP A 149 11.90 12.66 -6.92
CA ASP A 149 12.45 12.98 -5.60
C ASP A 149 11.42 12.87 -4.45
N ASN A 150 10.37 12.06 -4.66
CA ASN A 150 9.22 12.05 -3.77
C ASN A 150 9.47 11.25 -2.51
N HIS A 151 9.95 11.96 -1.54
CA HIS A 151 9.80 11.53 -0.16
C HIS A 151 8.55 12.19 0.41
N ALA A 152 7.63 11.39 0.98
CA ALA A 152 6.56 11.94 1.78
C ALA A 152 7.15 12.89 2.82
N VAL A 153 6.60 14.08 2.92
CA VAL A 153 6.98 15.02 3.99
C VAL A 153 6.31 14.56 5.27
N GLN A 154 7.12 14.02 6.17
CA GLN A 154 6.66 13.55 7.47
C GLN A 154 6.40 14.73 8.41
N LEU A 155 5.31 14.67 9.18
CA LEU A 155 4.91 15.72 10.09
C LEU A 155 5.04 15.23 11.54
N ARG A 156 3.94 14.91 12.19
CA ARG A 156 3.89 14.47 13.58
C ARG A 156 3.22 13.11 13.71
N ALA A 157 3.48 12.44 14.81
CA ALA A 157 2.76 11.22 15.13
C ALA A 157 1.25 11.49 15.28
N VAL A 158 0.45 10.52 14.86
CA VAL A 158 -0.98 10.46 15.18
C VAL A 158 -1.09 10.10 16.66
N THR A 159 -1.69 10.97 17.47
CA THR A 159 -1.86 10.72 18.90
C THR A 159 -2.84 9.57 19.15
N ASP A 160 -2.73 8.92 20.31
CA ASP A 160 -3.68 7.86 20.68
C ASP A 160 -5.12 8.37 20.78
N LYS A 161 -5.30 9.66 21.14
CA LYS A 161 -6.61 10.30 21.16
C LYS A 161 -7.20 10.45 19.75
N GLU A 162 -6.40 10.87 18.76
CA GLU A 162 -6.83 10.96 17.35
C GLU A 162 -7.14 9.58 16.78
N TYR A 163 -6.31 8.61 17.14
CA TYR A 163 -6.50 7.24 16.68
C TYR A 163 -7.75 6.59 17.30
N ALA A 164 -8.09 6.88 18.55
CA ALA A 164 -9.25 6.31 19.25
C ALA A 164 -10.58 6.94 18.86
N ASN A 165 -10.60 8.25 18.57
CA ASN A 165 -11.80 9.00 18.19
C ASN A 165 -12.17 8.76 16.72
#